data_943be84aa702a97517414e56ee3e5ee0
#
_entry.id   943be84aa702a97517414e56ee3e5ee0
#
_cell.length_a   1.000
_cell.length_b   1.000
_cell.length_c   1.000
_cell.angle_alpha   90.00
_cell.angle_beta   90.00
_cell.angle_gamma   90.00
#
_symmetry.space_group_name_H-M   'P 1'
#
loop_
_entity.id
_entity.type
_entity.pdbx_description
1 polymer ?
#
loop_
_entity_poly.entity_id
_entity_poly.type
_entity_poly.pdbx_seq_one_letter_code
_entity_poly.pdbx_strand_id
1 'polypeptide(L)'
;MERQIPKNVRQIGNVSDSPKIYVEDYVDTFFLQLSEKSEKEKQPEGAFLIGEIQKQDNEEYIYIYGAIKIKELKKEGGEYLIDDKIWKCGCEECSQYFEEGEIIGWFVTEHDLQLAPSSINVKLHKKLFPKKNTVLVMKDSANQEDVFFVHKLGDLMEIGGHYTYYEKNPCMQNYMIASRKKNEIGRAHV
;
A
#
# COMPACT_ATOMS: atom_id res chain seq x y z
N MET A 1 -14.22 -8.26 -15.06
CA MET A 1 -13.71 -7.71 -16.34
C MET A 1 -12.19 -7.60 -16.26
N GLU A 2 -11.50 -8.12 -17.26
CA GLU A 2 -10.05 -8.03 -17.31
C GLU A 2 -9.60 -6.59 -17.56
N ARG A 3 -8.65 -6.14 -16.76
CA ARG A 3 -8.05 -4.82 -16.92
C ARG A 3 -6.99 -4.91 -18.04
N GLN A 4 -6.96 -3.93 -18.91
CA GLN A 4 -5.91 -3.84 -19.93
C GLN A 4 -4.58 -3.46 -19.28
N ILE A 5 -3.49 -4.06 -19.77
CA ILE A 5 -2.15 -3.71 -19.29
C ILE A 5 -1.88 -2.24 -19.64
N PRO A 6 -1.48 -1.41 -18.66
CA PRO A 6 -1.21 0.00 -18.92
C PRO A 6 -0.12 0.19 -19.98
N LYS A 7 -0.30 1.17 -20.87
CA LYS A 7 0.64 1.49 -21.95
C LYS A 7 1.72 2.48 -21.52
N ASN A 8 1.37 3.40 -20.64
CA ASN A 8 2.28 4.45 -20.17
C ASN A 8 2.85 4.00 -18.83
N VAL A 9 3.99 3.32 -18.89
CA VAL A 9 4.63 2.70 -17.72
C VAL A 9 6.09 3.07 -17.59
N ARG A 10 6.58 3.03 -16.36
CA ARG A 10 7.99 3.16 -16.01
C ARG A 10 8.39 1.94 -15.19
N GLN A 11 9.39 1.22 -15.64
CA GLN A 11 9.94 0.07 -14.91
C GLN A 11 10.84 0.52 -13.77
N ILE A 12 10.67 -0.10 -12.61
CA ILE A 12 11.50 0.14 -11.43
C ILE A 12 12.04 -1.22 -10.97
N GLY A 13 13.35 -1.37 -11.00
CA GLY A 13 14.00 -2.62 -10.60
C GLY A 13 13.88 -3.74 -11.62
N ASN A 14 14.06 -4.97 -11.15
CA ASN A 14 14.01 -6.17 -11.98
C ASN A 14 12.61 -6.77 -11.93
N VAL A 15 11.90 -6.73 -13.06
CA VAL A 15 10.50 -7.17 -13.18
C VAL A 15 10.36 -8.60 -13.73
N SER A 16 11.39 -9.42 -13.63
CA SER A 16 11.33 -10.81 -14.10
C SER A 16 10.47 -11.72 -13.21
N ASP A 17 10.19 -11.29 -11.98
CA ASP A 17 9.38 -12.08 -11.04
C ASP A 17 7.90 -12.08 -11.42
N SER A 18 7.19 -13.11 -10.97
CA SER A 18 5.74 -13.17 -11.02
C SER A 18 5.19 -13.13 -9.60
N PRO A 19 4.12 -12.39 -9.31
CA PRO A 19 3.27 -11.61 -10.22
C PRO A 19 3.89 -10.28 -10.68
N LYS A 20 3.31 -9.72 -11.74
CA LYS A 20 3.68 -8.37 -12.20
C LYS A 20 2.89 -7.34 -11.41
N ILE A 21 3.58 -6.40 -10.80
CA ILE A 21 2.95 -5.37 -9.96
C ILE A 21 2.97 -4.03 -10.70
N TYR A 22 1.79 -3.41 -10.79
CA TYR A 22 1.59 -2.09 -11.39
C TYR A 22 1.05 -1.14 -10.33
N VAL A 23 1.78 -0.06 -10.04
CA VAL A 23 1.37 0.96 -9.06
C VAL A 23 1.08 2.25 -9.80
N GLU A 24 -0.12 2.81 -9.61
CA GLU A 24 -0.49 4.05 -10.25
C GLU A 24 0.24 5.25 -9.61
N ASP A 25 0.59 6.23 -10.41
CA ASP A 25 1.47 7.35 -10.03
C ASP A 25 1.00 8.12 -8.78
N TYR A 26 -0.30 8.37 -8.61
CA TYR A 26 -0.80 9.05 -7.42
C TYR A 26 -0.59 8.24 -6.14
N VAL A 27 -0.59 6.92 -6.26
CA VAL A 27 -0.30 6.04 -5.12
C VAL A 27 1.17 6.17 -4.71
N ASP A 28 2.09 6.20 -5.68
CA ASP A 28 3.51 6.46 -5.42
C ASP A 28 3.71 7.81 -4.73
N THR A 29 3.02 8.84 -5.20
CA THR A 29 3.05 10.18 -4.59
C THR A 29 2.56 10.13 -3.15
N PHE A 30 1.49 9.39 -2.90
CA PHE A 30 0.95 9.22 -1.55
C PHE A 30 1.91 8.49 -0.62
N PHE A 31 2.58 7.46 -1.11
CA PHE A 31 3.62 6.75 -0.35
C PHE A 31 4.76 7.71 0.04
N LEU A 32 5.18 8.55 -0.89
CA LEU A 32 6.21 9.56 -0.61
C LEU A 32 5.76 10.52 0.48
N GLN A 33 4.53 11.04 0.38
CA GLN A 33 3.96 11.95 1.39
C GLN A 33 3.91 11.31 2.78
N LEU A 34 3.47 10.05 2.87
CA LEU A 34 3.45 9.32 4.14
C LEU A 34 4.85 9.11 4.70
N SER A 35 5.84 8.79 3.84
CA SER A 35 7.20 8.58 4.30
C SER A 35 7.86 9.89 4.77
N GLU A 36 7.58 11.00 4.12
CA GLU A 36 8.05 12.32 4.55
C GLU A 36 7.47 12.70 5.90
N LYS A 37 6.18 12.46 6.10
CA LYS A 37 5.51 12.69 7.38
C LYS A 37 6.08 11.81 8.48
N SER A 38 6.27 10.53 8.20
CA SER A 38 6.87 9.57 9.14
C SER A 38 8.27 10.01 9.57
N GLU A 39 9.09 10.43 8.61
CA GLU A 39 10.45 10.89 8.89
C GLU A 39 10.46 12.17 9.74
N LYS A 40 9.58 13.10 9.43
CA LYS A 40 9.46 14.37 10.17
C LYS A 40 8.99 14.15 11.60
N GLU A 41 7.98 13.32 11.80
CA GLU A 41 7.36 13.08 13.10
C GLU A 41 8.00 11.95 13.90
N LYS A 42 8.88 11.15 13.26
CA LYS A 42 9.49 9.96 13.84
C LYS A 42 8.45 8.97 14.37
N GLN A 43 7.36 8.81 13.62
CA GLN A 43 6.25 7.89 13.91
C GLN A 43 6.01 7.01 12.70
N PRO A 44 5.59 5.75 12.89
CA PRO A 44 5.21 4.92 11.75
C PRO A 44 3.98 5.48 11.07
N GLU A 45 3.94 5.35 9.74
CA GLU A 45 2.77 5.68 8.92
C GLU A 45 2.45 4.48 8.04
N GLY A 46 1.19 4.32 7.69
CA GLY A 46 0.79 3.21 6.85
C GLY A 46 -0.47 3.50 6.08
N ALA A 47 -0.76 2.61 5.14
CA ALA A 47 -1.95 2.70 4.30
C ALA A 47 -2.44 1.30 3.92
N PHE A 48 -3.75 1.15 3.76
CA PHE A 48 -4.31 0.00 3.07
C PHE A 48 -4.19 0.23 1.57
N LEU A 49 -3.82 -0.82 0.83
CA LEU A 49 -3.66 -0.75 -0.62
C LEU A 49 -4.93 -1.24 -1.30
N ILE A 50 -5.39 -0.50 -2.29
CA ILE A 50 -6.63 -0.79 -3.00
C ILE A 50 -6.31 -1.05 -4.46
N GLY A 51 -6.89 -2.11 -4.99
CA GLY A 51 -6.66 -2.48 -6.37
C GLY A 51 -7.31 -3.79 -6.73
N GLU A 52 -6.67 -4.51 -7.64
CA GLU A 52 -7.18 -5.76 -8.19
C GLU A 52 -6.03 -6.75 -8.40
N ILE A 53 -6.33 -8.02 -8.12
CA ILE A 53 -5.43 -9.13 -8.39
C ILE A 53 -6.06 -9.95 -9.51
N GLN A 54 -5.38 -10.08 -10.65
CA GLN A 54 -5.91 -10.73 -11.84
C GLN A 54 -4.93 -11.74 -12.41
N LYS A 55 -5.47 -12.72 -13.14
CA LYS A 55 -4.69 -13.67 -13.91
C LYS A 55 -5.13 -13.58 -15.36
N GLN A 56 -4.17 -13.33 -16.27
CA GLN A 56 -4.40 -13.21 -17.70
C GLN A 56 -3.34 -14.01 -18.43
N ASP A 57 -3.74 -14.90 -19.33
CA ASP A 57 -2.81 -15.68 -20.18
C ASP A 57 -1.68 -16.38 -19.38
N ASN A 58 -2.03 -17.00 -18.24
CA ASN A 58 -1.11 -17.68 -17.32
C ASN A 58 -0.13 -16.75 -16.57
N GLU A 59 -0.25 -15.45 -16.75
CA GLU A 59 0.51 -14.46 -15.97
C GLU A 59 -0.38 -13.84 -14.88
N GLU A 60 0.20 -13.58 -13.72
CA GLU A 60 -0.51 -12.96 -12.61
C GLU A 60 -0.16 -11.48 -12.54
N TYR A 61 -1.18 -10.63 -12.36
CA TYR A 61 -1.06 -9.17 -12.32
C TYR A 61 -1.68 -8.62 -11.05
N ILE A 62 -1.01 -7.65 -10.45
CA ILE A 62 -1.51 -6.90 -9.30
C ILE A 62 -1.53 -5.43 -9.68
N TYR A 63 -2.72 -4.83 -9.65
CA TYR A 63 -2.89 -3.39 -9.93
C TYR A 63 -3.22 -2.68 -8.64
N ILE A 64 -2.38 -1.71 -8.26
CA ILE A 64 -2.56 -0.89 -7.07
C ILE A 64 -2.85 0.53 -7.55
N TYR A 65 -4.12 0.96 -7.43
CA TYR A 65 -4.54 2.28 -7.88
C TYR A 65 -5.14 3.13 -6.78
N GLY A 66 -5.14 2.64 -5.54
CA GLY A 66 -5.58 3.39 -4.40
C GLY A 66 -4.79 3.04 -3.16
N ALA A 67 -4.78 3.97 -2.23
CA ALA A 67 -4.22 3.77 -0.90
C ALA A 67 -5.00 4.64 0.07
N ILE A 68 -5.33 4.07 1.21
CA ILE A 68 -6.08 4.76 2.27
C ILE A 68 -5.24 4.73 3.53
N LYS A 69 -4.96 5.89 4.10
CA LYS A 69 -4.14 6.01 5.31
C LYS A 69 -4.73 5.19 6.45
N ILE A 70 -3.90 4.41 7.12
CA ILE A 70 -4.25 3.77 8.38
C ILE A 70 -4.18 4.82 9.48
N LYS A 71 -5.31 5.11 10.10
CA LYS A 71 -5.39 6.14 11.13
C LYS A 71 -4.67 5.68 12.39
N GLU A 72 -3.77 6.54 12.89
CA GLU A 72 -3.05 6.30 14.15
C GLU A 72 -2.33 4.95 14.21
N LEU A 73 -1.58 4.63 13.16
CA LEU A 73 -0.79 3.39 13.15
C LEU A 73 0.22 3.43 14.29
N LYS A 74 0.14 2.45 15.18
CA LYS A 74 1.04 2.32 16.32
C LYS A 74 1.81 1.00 16.23
N LYS A 75 2.98 0.99 16.86
CA LYS A 75 3.84 -0.18 16.92
C LYS A 75 4.15 -0.47 18.39
N GLU A 76 3.98 -1.73 18.79
CA GLU A 76 4.22 -2.16 20.16
C GLU A 76 4.87 -3.53 20.15
N GLY A 77 6.05 -3.64 20.78
CA GLY A 77 6.79 -4.90 20.79
C GLY A 77 7.16 -5.43 19.41
N GLY A 78 7.41 -4.53 18.44
CA GLY A 78 7.72 -4.90 17.07
C GLY A 78 6.50 -5.21 16.20
N GLU A 79 5.30 -5.18 16.77
CA GLU A 79 4.04 -5.46 16.09
C GLU A 79 3.30 -4.16 15.74
N TYR A 80 2.86 -4.04 14.50
CA TYR A 80 1.96 -2.96 14.11
C TYR A 80 0.54 -3.31 14.56
N LEU A 81 -0.13 -2.36 15.21
CA LEU A 81 -1.45 -2.58 15.80
C LEU A 81 -2.54 -2.19 14.81
N ILE A 82 -3.12 -3.18 14.17
CA ILE A 82 -4.25 -3.00 13.23
C ILE A 82 -5.40 -3.86 13.77
N ASP A 83 -6.26 -3.23 14.56
CA ASP A 83 -7.41 -3.90 15.17
C ASP A 83 -8.64 -3.91 14.24
N ASP A 84 -9.72 -4.53 14.70
CA ASP A 84 -10.95 -4.64 13.93
C ASP A 84 -11.57 -3.27 13.63
N LYS A 85 -11.43 -2.31 14.53
CA LYS A 85 -11.94 -0.95 14.35
C LYS A 85 -11.21 -0.22 13.23
N ILE A 86 -9.89 -0.33 13.21
CA ILE A 86 -9.03 0.25 12.15
C ILE A 86 -9.36 -0.39 10.81
N TRP A 87 -9.49 -1.71 10.78
CA TRP A 87 -9.85 -2.46 9.58
C TRP A 87 -11.21 -2.04 9.04
N LYS A 88 -12.20 -1.95 9.92
CA LYS A 88 -13.56 -1.52 9.54
C LYS A 88 -13.56 -0.11 8.95
N CYS A 89 -12.83 0.80 9.57
CA CYS A 89 -12.67 2.17 9.07
C CYS A 89 -12.07 2.18 7.67
N GLY A 90 -11.04 1.36 7.44
CA GLY A 90 -10.44 1.19 6.11
C GLY A 90 -11.42 0.67 5.08
N CYS A 91 -12.22 -0.31 5.44
CA CYS A 91 -13.25 -0.86 4.55
C CYS A 91 -14.31 0.18 4.20
N GLU A 92 -14.74 0.99 5.16
CA GLU A 92 -15.70 2.07 4.94
C GLU A 92 -15.16 3.13 3.98
N GLU A 93 -13.91 3.56 4.17
CA GLU A 93 -13.28 4.52 3.28
C GLU A 93 -13.03 3.93 1.88
N CYS A 94 -12.69 2.66 1.79
CA CYS A 94 -12.56 1.97 0.51
C CYS A 94 -13.88 2.02 -0.26
N SER A 95 -14.99 1.70 0.39
CA SER A 95 -16.31 1.76 -0.22
C SER A 95 -16.69 3.17 -0.65
N GLN A 96 -16.29 4.17 0.12
CA GLN A 96 -16.61 5.57 -0.14
C GLN A 96 -15.87 6.13 -1.36
N TYR A 97 -14.57 5.83 -1.49
CA TYR A 97 -13.72 6.45 -2.51
C TYR A 97 -13.41 5.53 -3.70
N PHE A 98 -13.46 4.22 -3.51
CA PHE A 98 -13.07 3.23 -4.51
C PHE A 98 -14.15 2.15 -4.66
N GLU A 99 -15.22 2.53 -5.31
CA GLU A 99 -16.44 1.70 -5.41
C GLU A 99 -16.20 0.30 -5.96
N GLU A 100 -15.31 0.18 -6.95
CA GLU A 100 -15.00 -1.10 -7.60
C GLU A 100 -13.72 -1.78 -7.10
N GLY A 101 -13.00 -1.12 -6.20
CA GLY A 101 -11.74 -1.64 -5.68
C GLY A 101 -11.92 -2.50 -4.44
N GLU A 102 -10.90 -3.30 -4.15
CA GLU A 102 -10.84 -4.06 -2.90
C GLU A 102 -9.51 -3.80 -2.20
N ILE A 103 -9.48 -4.02 -0.89
CA ILE A 103 -8.24 -3.90 -0.12
C ILE A 103 -7.42 -5.16 -0.37
N ILE A 104 -6.25 -5.00 -1.00
CA ILE A 104 -5.40 -6.12 -1.42
C ILE A 104 -4.04 -6.15 -0.74
N GLY A 105 -3.83 -5.31 0.26
CA GLY A 105 -2.58 -5.29 0.98
C GLY A 105 -2.41 -4.06 1.84
N TRP A 106 -1.19 -3.81 2.27
CA TRP A 106 -0.86 -2.65 3.09
C TRP A 106 0.55 -2.16 2.83
N PHE A 107 0.76 -0.90 3.20
CA PHE A 107 2.02 -0.17 3.11
C PHE A 107 2.40 0.30 4.51
N VAL A 108 3.68 0.21 4.85
CA VAL A 108 4.21 0.75 6.10
C VAL A 108 5.54 1.44 5.86
N THR A 109 5.74 2.55 6.54
CA THR A 109 6.98 3.32 6.47
C THR A 109 7.35 3.85 7.85
N GLU A 110 8.63 3.83 8.18
CA GLU A 110 9.18 4.47 9.36
C GLU A 110 10.68 4.68 9.21
N HIS A 111 11.25 5.46 10.13
CA HIS A 111 12.68 5.77 10.15
C HIS A 111 13.50 4.50 10.37
N ASP A 112 14.49 4.28 9.49
CA ASP A 112 15.39 3.11 9.54
C ASP A 112 14.65 1.76 9.60
N LEU A 113 13.50 1.68 8.93
CA LEU A 113 12.75 0.42 8.83
C LEU A 113 13.61 -0.65 8.18
N GLN A 114 13.73 -1.79 8.85
CA GLN A 114 14.37 -2.95 8.27
C GLN A 114 13.48 -3.51 7.15
N LEU A 115 14.01 -3.56 5.93
CA LEU A 115 13.25 -3.92 4.73
C LEU A 115 13.15 -5.43 4.53
N ALA A 116 12.72 -6.11 5.59
CA ALA A 116 12.42 -7.54 5.60
C ALA A 116 11.34 -7.77 6.65
N PRO A 117 10.23 -8.44 6.30
CA PRO A 117 9.18 -8.63 7.28
C PRO A 117 9.61 -9.60 8.37
N SER A 118 9.39 -9.22 9.63
CA SER A 118 9.59 -10.10 10.76
C SER A 118 8.52 -11.20 10.78
N SER A 119 8.73 -12.25 11.58
CA SER A 119 7.72 -13.28 11.76
C SER A 119 6.39 -12.72 12.26
N ILE A 120 6.44 -11.67 13.09
CA ILE A 120 5.25 -10.97 13.61
C ILE A 120 4.50 -10.28 12.46
N ASN A 121 5.23 -9.60 11.56
CA ASN A 121 4.64 -8.92 10.42
C ASN A 121 4.06 -9.90 9.39
N VAL A 122 4.72 -11.02 9.16
CA VAL A 122 4.19 -12.10 8.30
C VAL A 122 2.87 -12.61 8.87
N LYS A 123 2.83 -12.86 10.19
CA LYS A 123 1.65 -13.34 10.88
C LYS A 123 0.49 -12.35 10.78
N LEU A 124 0.76 -11.06 10.96
CA LEU A 124 -0.23 -9.99 10.82
C LEU A 124 -0.78 -9.94 9.40
N HIS A 125 0.10 -9.97 8.40
CA HIS A 125 -0.31 -9.96 6.99
C HIS A 125 -1.22 -11.14 6.68
N LYS A 126 -0.87 -12.34 7.10
CA LYS A 126 -1.65 -13.55 6.86
C LYS A 126 -3.03 -13.48 7.52
N LYS A 127 -3.12 -12.86 8.69
CA LYS A 127 -4.38 -12.65 9.40
C LYS A 127 -5.30 -11.69 8.63
N LEU A 128 -4.76 -10.57 8.17
CA LEU A 128 -5.52 -9.53 7.47
C LEU A 128 -5.78 -9.88 6.00
N PHE A 129 -4.81 -10.52 5.36
CA PHE A 129 -4.81 -10.79 3.92
C PHE A 129 -4.48 -12.26 3.65
N PRO A 130 -5.42 -13.19 3.88
CA PRO A 130 -5.14 -14.61 3.68
C PRO A 130 -5.00 -15.04 2.22
N LYS A 131 -5.45 -14.21 1.28
CA LYS A 131 -5.41 -14.54 -0.15
C LYS A 131 -3.99 -14.47 -0.72
N LYS A 132 -3.72 -15.33 -1.71
CA LYS A 132 -2.51 -15.30 -2.52
C LYS A 132 -2.38 -13.96 -3.24
N ASN A 133 -1.15 -13.50 -3.41
CA ASN A 133 -0.78 -12.28 -4.12
C ASN A 133 -1.24 -10.97 -3.46
N THR A 134 -1.66 -11.02 -2.21
CA THR A 134 -1.82 -9.78 -1.44
C THR A 134 -0.45 -9.20 -1.12
N VAL A 135 -0.36 -7.88 -1.03
CA VAL A 135 0.91 -7.14 -1.08
C VAL A 135 1.25 -6.46 0.25
N LEU A 136 2.51 -6.53 0.64
CA LEU A 136 3.08 -5.67 1.68
C LEU A 136 4.18 -4.83 1.04
N VAL A 137 4.08 -3.51 1.18
CA VAL A 137 5.13 -2.58 0.76
C VAL A 137 5.77 -1.99 2.02
N MET A 138 7.08 -2.18 2.15
CA MET A 138 7.86 -1.63 3.26
C MET A 138 8.79 -0.54 2.74
N LYS A 139 8.78 0.62 3.38
CA LYS A 139 9.60 1.75 2.98
C LYS A 139 10.35 2.34 4.17
N ASP A 140 11.66 2.45 4.04
CA ASP A 140 12.50 3.16 5.00
C ASP A 140 12.41 4.67 4.70
N SER A 141 11.82 5.43 5.62
CA SER A 141 11.62 6.86 5.43
C SER A 141 12.93 7.66 5.51
N ALA A 142 13.95 7.15 6.18
CA ALA A 142 15.24 7.82 6.29
C ALA A 142 16.02 7.79 4.97
N ASN A 143 16.12 6.61 4.35
CA ASN A 143 16.91 6.42 3.13
C ASN A 143 16.05 6.38 1.85
N GLN A 144 14.73 6.46 1.98
CA GLN A 144 13.77 6.44 0.86
C GLN A 144 13.90 5.18 -0.01
N GLU A 145 14.23 4.05 0.61
CA GLU A 145 14.28 2.74 -0.05
C GLU A 145 13.00 1.96 0.26
N ASP A 146 12.48 1.25 -0.73
CA ASP A 146 11.30 0.41 -0.53
C ASP A 146 11.50 -0.99 -1.11
N VAL A 147 10.72 -1.94 -0.58
CA VAL A 147 10.68 -3.32 -1.06
C VAL A 147 9.23 -3.79 -1.05
N PHE A 148 8.86 -4.52 -2.10
CA PHE A 148 7.54 -5.11 -2.26
C PHE A 148 7.60 -6.60 -1.95
N PHE A 149 6.60 -7.08 -1.21
CA PHE A 149 6.44 -8.50 -0.88
C PHE A 149 5.04 -8.96 -1.28
N VAL A 150 4.93 -10.20 -1.73
CA VAL A 150 3.63 -10.80 -2.05
C VAL A 150 3.43 -12.08 -1.24
N HIS A 151 2.19 -12.34 -0.86
CA HIS A 151 1.82 -13.53 -0.11
C HIS A 151 1.77 -14.74 -1.05
N LYS A 152 2.71 -15.65 -0.87
CA LYS A 152 2.75 -16.93 -1.62
C LYS A 152 3.11 -18.06 -0.69
N LEU A 153 2.37 -19.15 -0.78
CA LEU A 153 2.65 -20.40 -0.03
C LEU A 153 2.80 -20.17 1.48
N GLY A 154 1.97 -19.28 2.04
CA GLY A 154 1.98 -19.00 3.47
C GLY A 154 3.11 -18.11 3.96
N ASP A 155 3.85 -17.47 3.05
CA ASP A 155 4.96 -16.60 3.39
C ASP A 155 4.92 -15.33 2.54
N LEU A 156 5.75 -14.35 2.87
CA LEU A 156 5.90 -13.10 2.11
C LEU A 156 7.18 -13.20 1.28
N MET A 157 7.00 -13.26 -0.04
CA MET A 157 8.10 -13.37 -1.00
C MET A 157 8.45 -11.99 -1.54
N GLU A 158 9.74 -11.65 -1.51
CA GLU A 158 10.25 -10.39 -2.06
C GLU A 158 10.11 -10.38 -3.58
N ILE A 159 9.67 -9.24 -4.11
CA ILE A 159 9.57 -8.98 -5.56
C ILE A 159 10.62 -7.94 -5.91
N GLY A 160 11.47 -8.25 -6.89
CA GLY A 160 12.64 -7.44 -7.25
C GLY A 160 12.33 -6.14 -7.97
N GLY A 161 11.13 -5.99 -8.53
CA GLY A 161 10.76 -4.77 -9.25
C GLY A 161 9.28 -4.69 -9.55
N HIS A 162 8.86 -3.52 -9.99
CA HIS A 162 7.46 -3.25 -10.32
C HIS A 162 7.37 -2.19 -11.42
N TYR A 163 6.16 -1.89 -11.87
CA TYR A 163 5.90 -0.81 -12.82
C TYR A 163 5.11 0.29 -12.15
N THR A 164 5.49 1.54 -12.38
CA THR A 164 4.63 2.70 -12.12
C THR A 164 3.91 3.03 -13.41
N TYR A 165 2.61 3.30 -13.33
CA TYR A 165 1.83 3.63 -14.51
C TYR A 165 1.02 4.91 -14.31
N TYR A 166 0.63 5.52 -15.43
CA TYR A 166 0.01 6.84 -15.46
C TYR A 166 -1.34 6.73 -16.18
N GLU A 167 -2.40 6.85 -15.40
CA GLU A 167 -3.77 6.86 -15.89
C GLU A 167 -4.56 7.90 -15.12
N LYS A 168 -5.72 8.32 -15.66
CA LYS A 168 -6.65 9.15 -14.91
C LYS A 168 -7.11 8.36 -13.69
N ASN A 169 -6.99 8.96 -12.51
CA ASN A 169 -7.33 8.30 -11.25
C ASN A 169 -8.11 9.27 -10.34
N PRO A 170 -9.35 9.62 -10.73
CA PRO A 170 -10.13 10.59 -9.94
C PRO A 170 -10.44 10.10 -8.53
N CYS A 171 -10.60 8.80 -8.32
CA CYS A 171 -10.87 8.25 -7.00
C CYS A 171 -9.73 8.54 -6.03
N MET A 172 -8.48 8.29 -6.44
CA MET A 172 -7.33 8.57 -5.59
C MET A 172 -7.10 10.07 -5.41
N GLN A 173 -7.29 10.86 -6.47
CA GLN A 173 -7.21 12.33 -6.39
C GLN A 173 -8.21 12.86 -5.37
N ASN A 174 -9.46 12.42 -5.44
CA ASN A 174 -10.52 12.84 -4.52
C ASN A 174 -10.19 12.43 -3.08
N TYR A 175 -9.69 11.24 -2.89
CA TYR A 175 -9.27 10.77 -1.56
C TYR A 175 -8.15 11.66 -0.99
N MET A 176 -7.13 11.96 -1.79
CA MET A 176 -6.00 12.79 -1.35
C MET A 176 -6.43 14.19 -0.98
N ILE A 177 -7.33 14.79 -1.77
CA ILE A 177 -7.89 16.13 -1.48
C ILE A 177 -8.68 16.10 -0.17
N ALA A 178 -9.56 15.12 0.00
CA ALA A 178 -10.38 14.98 1.21
C ALA A 178 -9.53 14.76 2.46
N SER A 179 -8.51 13.93 2.36
CA SER A 179 -7.57 13.65 3.43
C SER A 179 -6.79 14.90 3.85
N ARG A 180 -6.36 15.70 2.87
CA ARG A 180 -5.66 16.97 3.13
C ARG A 180 -6.56 17.96 3.86
N LYS A 181 -7.81 18.12 3.42
CA LYS A 181 -8.80 19.01 4.05
C LYS A 181 -9.06 18.63 5.51
N LYS A 182 -9.19 17.34 5.82
CA LYS A 182 -9.37 16.87 7.18
C LYS A 182 -8.18 17.23 8.07
N ASN A 183 -6.96 17.12 7.55
CA ASN A 183 -5.75 17.48 8.28
C ASN A 183 -5.70 18.99 8.55
N GLU A 184 -6.08 19.83 7.59
CA GLU A 184 -6.14 21.29 7.77
C GLU A 184 -7.16 21.69 8.83
N ILE A 185 -8.35 21.08 8.81
CA ILE A 185 -9.39 21.33 9.83
C ILE A 185 -8.87 20.93 11.21
N GLY A 186 -8.24 19.76 11.34
CA GLY A 186 -7.65 19.32 12.58
C GLY A 186 -6.60 20.28 13.13
N ARG A 187 -5.77 20.85 12.26
CA ARG A 187 -4.78 21.87 12.66
C ARG A 187 -5.42 23.17 13.12
N ALA A 188 -6.54 23.57 12.51
CA ALA A 188 -7.25 24.80 12.87
C ALA A 188 -7.90 24.73 14.24
N HIS A 189 -8.15 23.53 14.77
CA HIS A 189 -8.80 23.31 16.06
C HIS A 189 -7.82 23.05 17.21
N VAL A 190 -6.53 23.09 16.96
CA VAL A 190 -5.50 22.86 17.98
C VAL A 190 -5.09 24.15 18.68
#